data_fdf68e9ea21e222e2a6a1e9a42d74e75
#
_entry.id   fdf68e9ea21e222e2a6a1e9a42d74e75
#
_cell.length_a   1.000
_cell.length_b   1.000
_cell.length_c   1.000
_cell.angle_alpha   90.00
_cell.angle_beta   90.00
_cell.angle_gamma   90.00
#
_symmetry.space_group_name_H-M   'P 1'
#
loop_
_entity.id
_entity.type
_entity.pdbx_description
1 polymer ?
#
loop_
_entity_poly.entity_id
_entity_poly.type
_entity_poly.pdbx_seq_one_letter_code
_entity_poly.pdbx_strand_id
1 'polypeptide(L)'
;LSRVYLNMGDYANALSVAEDIIKNSGAALWTRDQYLKAWDASTPNESEFLFRLNVAGSDDNNDLNGIGNLQQRDGYKEMVATKKFVDMLTSDPKDVRNDMFLSAQAEKEVAVYGTNKVFLNKLRGQGGNLRNVTIVPIIRLSEVYLTAAECAFRNNDKTKAVEYLNDLVKKRTTTVASLATVDNITLDRILIERRKELIGEGQRYFDALRNNETITRYTSEADKGWHKTLSKEAQSFNRDYFKAIAAIPQAEINANPNIKQNTGYGE
;
A
#
# COMPACT_ATOMS: atom_id res chain seq x y z
N LEU A 1 -4.95 -14.26 9.46
CA LEU A 1 -4.04 -15.40 9.62
C LEU A 1 -3.16 -15.57 8.37
N SER A 2 -3.69 -15.48 7.11
CA SER A 2 -2.88 -15.58 5.87
C SER A 2 -1.73 -14.57 5.82
N ARG A 3 -1.96 -13.29 6.25
CA ARG A 3 -0.91 -12.27 6.36
C ARG A 3 0.19 -12.66 7.36
N VAL A 4 -0.16 -13.30 8.46
CA VAL A 4 0.81 -13.79 9.45
C VAL A 4 1.71 -14.86 8.82
N TYR A 5 1.12 -15.89 8.23
CA TYR A 5 1.88 -16.95 7.55
C TYR A 5 2.75 -16.41 6.40
N LEU A 6 2.24 -15.45 5.62
CA LEU A 6 3.02 -14.79 4.57
C LEU A 6 4.29 -14.12 5.14
N ASN A 7 4.17 -13.41 6.25
CA ASN A 7 5.31 -12.74 6.90
C ASN A 7 6.27 -13.72 7.60
N MET A 8 5.78 -14.90 7.99
CA MET A 8 6.61 -16.00 8.51
C MET A 8 7.35 -16.77 7.40
N GLY A 9 6.99 -16.55 6.13
CA GLY A 9 7.50 -17.34 5.00
C GLY A 9 6.85 -18.71 4.85
N ASP A 10 5.79 -18.99 5.58
CA ASP A 10 5.01 -20.23 5.47
C ASP A 10 3.97 -20.10 4.35
N TYR A 11 4.47 -20.21 3.12
CA TYR A 11 3.67 -19.95 1.93
C TYR A 11 2.58 -21.00 1.69
N ALA A 12 2.76 -22.24 2.17
CA ALA A 12 1.77 -23.29 2.05
C ALA A 12 0.53 -22.98 2.90
N ASN A 13 0.71 -22.67 4.17
CA ASN A 13 -0.39 -22.33 5.06
C ASN A 13 -1.00 -20.95 4.71
N ALA A 14 -0.17 -19.98 4.27
CA ALA A 14 -0.67 -18.69 3.79
C ALA A 14 -1.61 -18.86 2.59
N LEU A 15 -1.25 -19.70 1.62
CA LEU A 15 -2.08 -20.01 0.45
C LEU A 15 -3.38 -20.70 0.85
N SER A 16 -3.30 -21.76 1.66
CA SER A 16 -4.48 -22.50 2.11
C SER A 16 -5.52 -21.59 2.79
N VAL A 17 -5.07 -20.71 3.70
CA VAL A 17 -5.97 -19.76 4.38
C VAL A 17 -6.49 -18.70 3.41
N ALA A 18 -5.68 -18.23 2.46
CA ALA A 18 -6.12 -17.27 1.46
C ALA A 18 -7.20 -17.88 0.53
N GLU A 19 -7.02 -19.11 0.08
CA GLU A 19 -8.00 -19.84 -0.73
C GLU A 19 -9.34 -20.03 0.03
N ASP A 20 -9.26 -20.37 1.31
CA ASP A 20 -10.45 -20.49 2.16
C ASP A 20 -11.22 -19.17 2.26
N ILE A 21 -10.50 -18.05 2.48
CA ILE A 21 -11.13 -16.72 2.52
C ILE A 21 -11.76 -16.36 1.18
N ILE A 22 -11.05 -16.55 0.07
CA ILE A 22 -11.56 -16.28 -1.28
C ILE A 22 -12.85 -17.04 -1.54
N LYS A 23 -12.90 -18.31 -1.13
CA LYS A 23 -14.04 -19.18 -1.37
C LYS A 23 -15.22 -18.94 -0.43
N ASN A 24 -14.96 -18.69 0.85
CA ASN A 24 -15.96 -18.83 1.91
C ASN A 24 -16.33 -17.53 2.64
N SER A 25 -15.61 -16.40 2.42
CA SER A 25 -15.88 -15.15 3.14
C SER A 25 -17.17 -14.44 2.71
N GLY A 26 -17.68 -14.74 1.52
CA GLY A 26 -18.78 -13.99 0.92
C GLY A 26 -18.38 -12.61 0.38
N ALA A 27 -17.13 -12.19 0.56
CA ALA A 27 -16.60 -10.94 0.00
C ALA A 27 -16.39 -11.05 -1.51
N ALA A 28 -16.41 -9.90 -2.20
CA ALA A 28 -16.23 -9.84 -3.65
C ALA A 28 -15.31 -8.67 -4.02
N LEU A 29 -14.40 -8.88 -4.98
CA LEU A 29 -13.57 -7.82 -5.52
C LEU A 29 -14.42 -6.74 -6.18
N TRP A 30 -14.12 -5.48 -5.88
CA TRP A 30 -14.77 -4.36 -6.54
C TRP A 30 -14.54 -4.41 -8.04
N THR A 31 -15.61 -4.13 -8.79
CA THR A 31 -15.51 -3.84 -10.21
C THR A 31 -14.78 -2.50 -10.42
N ARG A 32 -14.38 -2.19 -11.66
CA ARG A 32 -13.79 -0.90 -12.02
C ARG A 32 -14.66 0.28 -11.60
N ASP A 33 -15.97 0.19 -11.84
CA ASP A 33 -16.93 1.26 -11.52
C ASP A 33 -17.15 1.42 -10.02
N GLN A 34 -16.97 0.35 -9.25
CA GLN A 34 -17.07 0.37 -7.80
C GLN A 34 -15.80 0.89 -7.15
N TYR A 35 -14.62 0.62 -7.73
CA TYR A 35 -13.32 0.90 -7.10
C TYR A 35 -13.16 2.36 -6.67
N LEU A 36 -13.48 3.31 -7.55
CA LEU A 36 -13.35 4.73 -7.23
C LEU A 36 -14.35 5.19 -6.17
N LYS A 37 -15.58 4.66 -6.23
CA LYS A 37 -16.67 5.02 -5.33
C LYS A 37 -16.50 4.40 -3.95
N ALA A 38 -15.90 3.22 -3.88
CA ALA A 38 -15.71 2.49 -2.64
C ALA A 38 -14.89 3.22 -1.57
N TRP A 39 -14.08 4.19 -1.99
CA TRP A 39 -13.26 5.01 -1.10
C TRP A 39 -13.98 6.27 -0.57
N ASP A 40 -15.23 6.48 -0.98
CA ASP A 40 -16.06 7.54 -0.44
C ASP A 40 -16.60 7.11 0.92
N ALA A 41 -16.18 7.79 1.98
CA ALA A 41 -16.60 7.47 3.34
C ALA A 41 -18.08 7.78 3.61
N SER A 42 -18.73 8.59 2.75
CA SER A 42 -20.19 8.85 2.84
C SER A 42 -21.03 7.68 2.34
N THR A 43 -20.53 6.95 1.35
CA THR A 43 -21.25 5.84 0.70
C THR A 43 -20.30 4.66 0.42
N PRO A 44 -19.73 4.06 1.48
CA PRO A 44 -18.72 3.02 1.31
C PRO A 44 -19.31 1.76 0.65
N ASN A 45 -18.57 1.15 -0.24
CA ASN A 45 -18.89 -0.17 -0.77
C ASN A 45 -18.22 -1.24 0.10
N GLU A 46 -19.02 -2.02 0.81
CA GLU A 46 -18.54 -3.00 1.79
C GLU A 46 -17.99 -4.29 1.17
N SER A 47 -18.28 -4.58 -0.09
CA SER A 47 -18.12 -5.92 -0.66
C SER A 47 -16.70 -6.48 -0.64
N GLU A 48 -15.66 -5.62 -0.65
CA GLU A 48 -14.27 -6.06 -0.65
C GLU A 48 -13.59 -5.95 0.73
N PHE A 49 -14.20 -5.21 1.70
CA PHE A 49 -13.63 -5.09 3.04
C PHE A 49 -13.87 -6.37 3.86
N LEU A 50 -12.80 -6.97 4.33
CA LEU A 50 -12.84 -8.05 5.32
C LEU A 50 -12.76 -7.48 6.74
N PHE A 51 -11.96 -6.44 6.92
CA PHE A 51 -11.87 -5.68 8.15
C PHE A 51 -11.46 -4.24 7.87
N ARG A 52 -12.19 -3.29 8.43
CA ARG A 52 -11.90 -1.87 8.36
C ARG A 52 -12.25 -1.18 9.67
N LEU A 53 -11.63 -0.05 9.95
CA LEU A 53 -12.05 0.85 11.00
C LEU A 53 -12.93 1.94 10.41
N ASN A 54 -14.04 2.21 11.07
CA ASN A 54 -14.90 3.34 10.78
C ASN A 54 -14.53 4.49 11.71
N VAL A 55 -14.34 5.65 11.13
CA VAL A 55 -14.21 6.90 11.88
C VAL A 55 -15.52 7.65 11.72
N ALA A 56 -16.18 8.01 12.81
CA ALA A 56 -17.38 8.85 12.78
C ALA A 56 -16.99 10.32 13.00
N GLY A 57 -17.79 11.25 12.47
CA GLY A 57 -17.56 12.68 12.67
C GLY A 57 -17.72 13.13 14.13
N SER A 58 -18.39 12.31 14.96
CA SER A 58 -18.52 12.49 16.41
C SER A 58 -17.33 11.98 17.21
N ASP A 59 -16.42 11.23 16.58
CA ASP A 59 -15.26 10.69 17.28
C ASP A 59 -14.29 11.83 17.61
N ASP A 60 -13.48 11.64 18.65
CA ASP A 60 -12.39 12.56 18.99
C ASP A 60 -11.25 12.38 17.97
N ASN A 61 -11.54 12.80 16.75
CA ASN A 61 -10.58 12.79 15.67
C ASN A 61 -10.08 14.21 15.47
N ASN A 62 -8.85 14.43 15.85
CA ASN A 62 -8.17 15.66 15.50
C ASN A 62 -8.00 15.71 13.98
N ASP A 63 -8.64 16.70 13.34
CA ASP A 63 -8.63 16.93 11.89
C ASP A 63 -7.24 16.82 11.25
N LEU A 64 -6.23 17.09 12.04
CA LEU A 64 -4.87 17.28 11.56
C LEU A 64 -4.10 15.95 11.46
N ASN A 65 -4.43 14.95 12.25
CA ASN A 65 -3.64 13.71 12.39
C ASN A 65 -4.24 12.49 11.70
N GLY A 66 -5.39 12.63 11.05
CA GLY A 66 -6.00 11.54 10.29
C GLY A 66 -5.17 11.15 9.08
N ILE A 67 -5.03 9.84 8.83
CA ILE A 67 -4.24 9.30 7.71
C ILE A 67 -4.69 9.87 6.35
N GLY A 68 -5.99 10.11 6.18
CA GLY A 68 -6.52 10.76 4.98
C GLY A 68 -5.99 12.18 4.83
N ASN A 69 -6.01 12.97 5.90
CA ASN A 69 -5.55 14.34 5.87
C ASN A 69 -4.05 14.49 5.55
N LEU A 70 -3.24 13.54 6.00
CA LEU A 70 -1.79 13.51 5.69
C LEU A 70 -1.53 13.29 4.18
N GLN A 71 -2.42 12.61 3.47
CA GLN A 71 -2.23 12.21 2.08
C GLN A 71 -2.98 13.10 1.08
N GLN A 72 -4.08 13.72 1.50
CA GLN A 72 -4.94 14.49 0.61
C GLN A 72 -4.30 15.81 0.18
N ARG A 73 -4.54 16.20 -1.10
CA ARG A 73 -4.09 17.50 -1.63
C ARG A 73 -4.58 18.69 -0.81
N ASP A 74 -5.82 18.62 -0.34
CA ASP A 74 -6.46 19.69 0.45
C ASP A 74 -6.19 19.56 1.96
N GLY A 75 -5.40 18.54 2.34
CA GLY A 75 -4.89 18.32 3.68
C GLY A 75 -3.46 18.81 3.88
N TYR A 76 -2.68 18.09 4.69
CA TYR A 76 -1.30 18.47 5.01
C TYR A 76 -0.28 18.22 3.91
N LYS A 77 -0.56 17.31 2.96
CA LYS A 77 0.35 16.96 1.86
C LYS A 77 1.69 16.37 2.30
N GLU A 78 1.71 15.73 3.47
CA GLU A 78 2.92 15.11 4.02
C GLU A 78 3.35 13.85 3.25
N MET A 79 2.39 13.19 2.59
CA MET A 79 2.62 11.97 1.84
C MET A 79 2.19 12.15 0.39
N VAL A 80 3.16 12.17 -0.51
CA VAL A 80 2.93 12.25 -1.95
C VAL A 80 3.57 11.06 -2.67
N ALA A 81 3.00 10.67 -3.81
CA ALA A 81 3.55 9.59 -4.62
C ALA A 81 4.80 10.07 -5.35
N THR A 82 5.88 9.27 -5.31
CA THR A 82 7.10 9.57 -6.08
C THR A 82 6.84 9.46 -7.58
N LYS A 83 7.61 10.21 -8.37
CA LYS A 83 7.54 10.14 -9.84
C LYS A 83 7.64 8.69 -10.34
N LYS A 84 8.58 7.91 -9.81
CA LYS A 84 8.76 6.50 -10.19
C LYS A 84 7.53 5.64 -9.95
N PHE A 85 6.80 5.88 -8.85
CA PHE A 85 5.55 5.17 -8.60
C PHE A 85 4.45 5.60 -9.58
N VAL A 86 4.34 6.91 -9.83
CA VAL A 86 3.37 7.44 -10.78
C VAL A 86 3.62 6.89 -12.17
N ASP A 87 4.88 6.90 -12.65
CA ASP A 87 5.24 6.35 -13.95
C ASP A 87 4.90 4.85 -14.06
N MET A 88 5.15 4.10 -12.99
CA MET A 88 4.81 2.66 -12.92
C MET A 88 3.29 2.42 -13.05
N LEU A 89 2.47 3.24 -12.39
CA LEU A 89 1.02 3.11 -12.44
C LEU A 89 0.46 3.59 -13.79
N THR A 90 0.91 4.75 -14.27
CA THR A 90 0.44 5.37 -15.51
C THR A 90 0.95 4.68 -16.78
N SER A 91 1.87 3.71 -16.65
CA SER A 91 2.28 2.85 -17.77
C SER A 91 1.10 2.09 -18.39
N ASP A 92 0.04 1.85 -17.62
CA ASP A 92 -1.25 1.39 -18.13
C ASP A 92 -2.30 2.51 -17.98
N PRO A 93 -2.57 3.28 -19.06
CA PRO A 93 -3.50 4.40 -18.98
C PRO A 93 -4.97 3.99 -18.74
N LYS A 94 -5.29 2.71 -18.91
CA LYS A 94 -6.63 2.17 -18.64
C LYS A 94 -6.80 1.62 -17.23
N ASP A 95 -5.76 1.68 -16.40
CA ASP A 95 -5.84 1.25 -15.01
C ASP A 95 -6.66 2.28 -14.21
N VAL A 96 -7.77 1.84 -13.61
CA VAL A 96 -8.68 2.70 -12.85
C VAL A 96 -7.99 3.36 -11.65
N ARG A 97 -6.92 2.80 -11.15
CA ARG A 97 -6.15 3.36 -10.02
C ARG A 97 -5.44 4.66 -10.36
N ASN A 98 -5.25 4.98 -11.64
CA ASN A 98 -4.77 6.30 -12.07
C ASN A 98 -5.66 7.44 -11.57
N ASP A 99 -6.96 7.18 -11.39
CA ASP A 99 -7.92 8.18 -10.94
C ASP A 99 -7.93 8.35 -9.41
N MET A 100 -7.15 7.52 -8.68
CA MET A 100 -6.89 7.69 -7.26
C MET A 100 -5.88 8.79 -6.95
N PHE A 101 -5.28 9.41 -7.97
CA PHE A 101 -4.28 10.45 -7.78
C PHE A 101 -4.75 11.78 -8.36
N LEU A 102 -4.44 12.87 -7.65
CA LEU A 102 -4.71 14.24 -8.06
C LEU A 102 -3.41 14.96 -8.40
N SER A 103 -3.47 15.81 -9.42
CA SER A 103 -2.36 16.67 -9.81
C SER A 103 -2.28 17.90 -8.91
N ALA A 104 -1.09 18.49 -8.84
CA ALA A 104 -0.89 19.83 -8.28
C ALA A 104 -1.73 20.86 -9.07
N GLN A 105 -2.29 21.85 -8.37
CA GLN A 105 -3.12 22.91 -8.97
C GLN A 105 -2.58 24.30 -8.70
N ALA A 106 -2.13 24.59 -7.46
CA ALA A 106 -1.56 25.87 -7.12
C ALA A 106 -0.16 26.01 -7.72
N GLU A 107 0.21 27.21 -8.16
CA GLU A 107 1.52 27.51 -8.78
C GLU A 107 2.70 26.97 -7.93
N LYS A 108 2.68 27.20 -6.62
CA LYS A 108 3.70 26.70 -5.69
C LYS A 108 3.74 25.17 -5.61
N GLU A 109 2.61 24.50 -5.78
CA GLU A 109 2.56 23.03 -5.80
C GLU A 109 3.13 22.52 -7.12
N VAL A 110 2.76 23.16 -8.24
CA VAL A 110 3.30 22.80 -9.57
C VAL A 110 4.80 23.01 -9.61
N ALA A 111 5.33 24.06 -8.99
CA ALA A 111 6.76 24.31 -8.90
C ALA A 111 7.50 23.16 -8.15
N VAL A 112 6.88 22.62 -7.11
CA VAL A 112 7.48 21.52 -6.31
C VAL A 112 7.25 20.16 -6.95
N TYR A 113 6.02 19.82 -7.31
CA TYR A 113 5.61 18.48 -7.70
C TYR A 113 5.46 18.28 -9.22
N GLY A 114 5.46 19.36 -10.01
CA GLY A 114 5.13 19.33 -11.42
C GLY A 114 3.62 19.13 -11.63
N THR A 115 3.25 18.78 -12.85
CA THR A 115 1.83 18.60 -13.26
C THR A 115 1.33 17.15 -13.12
N ASN A 116 2.15 16.24 -12.66
CA ASN A 116 1.78 14.83 -12.51
C ASN A 116 0.80 14.60 -11.35
N LYS A 117 0.11 13.47 -11.39
CA LYS A 117 -0.80 13.03 -10.33
C LYS A 117 0.00 12.49 -9.14
N VAL A 118 0.18 13.28 -8.10
CA VAL A 118 1.06 12.94 -6.97
C VAL A 118 0.34 12.84 -5.61
N PHE A 119 -0.83 13.46 -5.48
CA PHE A 119 -1.60 13.44 -4.23
C PHE A 119 -2.56 12.25 -4.22
N LEU A 120 -2.44 11.40 -3.21
CA LEU A 120 -3.33 10.26 -3.08
C LEU A 120 -4.73 10.72 -2.63
N ASN A 121 -5.75 10.33 -3.40
CA ASN A 121 -7.17 10.60 -3.12
C ASN A 121 -7.94 9.31 -2.77
N LYS A 122 -7.24 8.28 -2.33
CA LYS A 122 -7.81 6.99 -1.98
C LYS A 122 -8.50 7.02 -0.64
N LEU A 123 -7.85 7.58 0.37
CA LEU A 123 -8.39 7.70 1.73
C LEU A 123 -9.05 9.07 1.93
N ARG A 124 -9.98 9.38 1.04
CA ARG A 124 -10.74 10.62 1.12
C ARG A 124 -11.84 10.51 2.17
N GLY A 125 -12.02 11.59 2.92
CA GLY A 125 -13.09 11.68 3.91
C GLY A 125 -14.45 11.96 3.29
N GLN A 126 -15.41 12.34 4.14
CA GLN A 126 -16.76 12.71 3.75
C GLN A 126 -16.84 14.10 3.08
N GLY A 127 -15.73 14.78 2.87
CA GLY A 127 -15.65 16.11 2.29
C GLY A 127 -15.86 17.26 3.29
N GLY A 128 -15.69 18.50 2.83
CA GLY A 128 -15.79 19.67 3.67
C GLY A 128 -14.87 19.62 4.89
N ASN A 129 -15.42 19.87 6.07
CA ASN A 129 -14.70 19.81 7.34
C ASN A 129 -14.53 18.36 7.87
N LEU A 130 -15.07 17.36 7.19
CA LEU A 130 -15.02 15.95 7.59
C LEU A 130 -14.04 15.13 6.73
N ARG A 131 -13.00 15.78 6.18
CA ARG A 131 -11.99 15.13 5.34
C ARG A 131 -11.15 14.08 6.07
N ASN A 132 -11.09 14.16 7.38
CA ASN A 132 -10.43 13.20 8.27
C ASN A 132 -11.31 11.99 8.63
N VAL A 133 -12.63 12.08 8.41
CA VAL A 133 -13.57 10.97 8.57
C VAL A 133 -13.42 10.02 7.39
N THR A 134 -12.41 9.17 7.47
CA THR A 134 -11.98 8.28 6.39
C THR A 134 -12.27 6.82 6.74
N ILE A 135 -12.40 6.00 5.71
CA ILE A 135 -12.36 4.55 5.87
C ILE A 135 -10.89 4.13 6.02
N VAL A 136 -10.56 3.45 7.11
CA VAL A 136 -9.22 2.90 7.31
C VAL A 136 -9.25 1.39 7.01
N PRO A 137 -8.81 0.97 5.83
CA PRO A 137 -8.79 -0.45 5.47
C PRO A 137 -7.69 -1.15 6.27
N ILE A 138 -8.05 -2.24 6.95
CA ILE A 138 -7.08 -3.09 7.66
C ILE A 138 -6.80 -4.34 6.83
N ILE A 139 -7.85 -4.97 6.29
CA ILE A 139 -7.74 -6.13 5.41
C ILE A 139 -8.81 -6.02 4.32
N ARG A 140 -8.39 -6.14 3.06
CA ARG A 140 -9.26 -6.22 1.89
C ARG A 140 -9.06 -7.54 1.15
N LEU A 141 -10.09 -7.99 0.44
CA LEU A 141 -10.03 -9.21 -0.34
C LEU A 141 -8.95 -9.16 -1.43
N SER A 142 -8.70 -7.98 -2.03
CA SER A 142 -7.61 -7.79 -3.00
C SER A 142 -6.23 -8.12 -2.43
N GLU A 143 -5.97 -7.81 -1.15
CA GLU A 143 -4.74 -8.24 -0.48
C GLU A 143 -4.66 -9.76 -0.38
N VAL A 144 -5.79 -10.44 -0.13
CA VAL A 144 -5.84 -11.90 -0.03
C VAL A 144 -5.56 -12.55 -1.38
N TYR A 145 -6.12 -12.02 -2.48
CA TYR A 145 -5.79 -12.47 -3.84
C TYR A 145 -4.30 -12.31 -4.16
N LEU A 146 -3.71 -11.19 -3.79
CA LEU A 146 -2.26 -10.95 -4.00
C LEU A 146 -1.39 -11.85 -3.11
N THR A 147 -1.85 -12.16 -1.89
CA THR A 147 -1.21 -13.14 -1.03
C THR A 147 -1.28 -14.54 -1.64
N ALA A 148 -2.45 -14.94 -2.16
CA ALA A 148 -2.61 -16.23 -2.84
C ALA A 148 -1.72 -16.32 -4.09
N ALA A 149 -1.66 -15.26 -4.91
CA ALA A 149 -0.80 -15.22 -6.09
C ALA A 149 0.69 -15.35 -5.73
N GLU A 150 1.16 -14.61 -4.72
CA GLU A 150 2.55 -14.70 -4.26
C GLU A 150 2.87 -16.08 -3.69
N CYS A 151 2.02 -16.62 -2.83
CA CYS A 151 2.24 -17.92 -2.21
C CYS A 151 2.19 -19.06 -3.23
N ALA A 152 1.27 -19.04 -4.18
CA ALA A 152 1.22 -20.00 -5.27
C ALA A 152 2.51 -19.96 -6.11
N PHE A 153 2.99 -18.75 -6.46
CA PHE A 153 4.25 -18.59 -7.18
C PHE A 153 5.45 -19.18 -6.42
N ARG A 154 5.54 -18.89 -5.11
CA ARG A 154 6.62 -19.38 -4.25
C ARG A 154 6.57 -20.89 -4.03
N ASN A 155 5.38 -21.48 -4.10
CA ASN A 155 5.17 -22.93 -4.08
C ASN A 155 5.34 -23.58 -5.46
N ASN A 156 5.89 -22.86 -6.45
CA ASN A 156 6.12 -23.27 -7.84
C ASN A 156 4.82 -23.57 -8.64
N ASP A 157 3.66 -23.13 -8.18
CA ASP A 157 2.40 -23.22 -8.93
C ASP A 157 2.13 -21.91 -9.69
N LYS A 158 2.82 -21.75 -10.83
CA LYS A 158 2.66 -20.57 -11.67
C LYS A 158 1.25 -20.44 -12.26
N THR A 159 0.55 -21.54 -12.48
CA THR A 159 -0.81 -21.53 -13.03
C THR A 159 -1.77 -20.86 -12.07
N LYS A 160 -1.80 -21.29 -10.82
CA LYS A 160 -2.60 -20.64 -9.78
C LYS A 160 -2.16 -19.20 -9.51
N ALA A 161 -0.85 -18.92 -9.53
CA ALA A 161 -0.34 -17.56 -9.36
C ALA A 161 -0.89 -16.60 -10.42
N VAL A 162 -0.92 -17.04 -11.69
CA VAL A 162 -1.51 -16.27 -12.80
C VAL A 162 -3.01 -16.08 -12.63
N GLU A 163 -3.72 -17.13 -12.21
CA GLU A 163 -5.17 -17.08 -11.97
C GLU A 163 -5.52 -16.02 -10.93
N TYR A 164 -4.96 -16.10 -9.72
CA TYR A 164 -5.24 -15.15 -8.65
C TYR A 164 -4.82 -13.72 -9.00
N LEU A 165 -3.64 -13.54 -9.63
CA LEU A 165 -3.19 -12.23 -10.05
C LEU A 165 -4.14 -11.62 -11.09
N ASN A 166 -4.52 -12.38 -12.09
CA ASN A 166 -5.37 -11.90 -13.18
C ASN A 166 -6.81 -11.66 -12.74
N ASP A 167 -7.33 -12.38 -11.77
CA ASP A 167 -8.65 -12.13 -11.20
C ASP A 167 -8.74 -10.72 -10.61
N LEU A 168 -7.67 -10.27 -9.94
CA LEU A 168 -7.58 -8.89 -9.46
C LEU A 168 -7.34 -7.91 -10.63
N VAL A 169 -6.34 -8.15 -11.48
CA VAL A 169 -5.93 -7.21 -12.54
C VAL A 169 -7.08 -6.91 -13.49
N LYS A 170 -7.88 -7.90 -13.88
CA LYS A 170 -9.10 -7.72 -14.70
C LYS A 170 -10.12 -6.76 -14.07
N LYS A 171 -10.11 -6.63 -12.75
CA LYS A 171 -10.96 -5.67 -12.01
C LYS A 171 -10.36 -4.27 -11.95
N ARG A 172 -9.15 -4.07 -12.41
CA ARG A 172 -8.44 -2.78 -12.36
C ARG A 172 -8.18 -2.18 -13.73
N THR A 173 -7.94 -2.99 -14.75
CA THR A 173 -7.70 -2.51 -16.11
C THR A 173 -8.43 -3.32 -17.18
N THR A 174 -8.66 -2.69 -18.32
CA THR A 174 -9.16 -3.34 -19.54
C THR A 174 -8.03 -3.67 -20.53
N THR A 175 -6.78 -3.38 -20.17
CA THR A 175 -5.61 -3.64 -21.01
C THR A 175 -5.24 -5.11 -20.95
N VAL A 176 -5.48 -5.87 -22.02
CA VAL A 176 -5.17 -7.32 -22.09
C VAL A 176 -3.68 -7.58 -21.88
N ALA A 177 -2.80 -6.72 -22.39
CA ALA A 177 -1.35 -6.84 -22.21
C ALA A 177 -0.90 -6.71 -20.74
N SER A 178 -1.75 -6.18 -19.86
CA SER A 178 -1.50 -6.13 -18.42
C SER A 178 -1.78 -7.44 -17.70
N LEU A 179 -2.36 -8.44 -18.37
CA LEU A 179 -2.59 -9.75 -17.78
C LEU A 179 -1.30 -10.59 -17.78
N ALA A 180 -1.10 -11.37 -16.74
CA ALA A 180 0.00 -12.30 -16.65
C ALA A 180 -0.27 -13.58 -17.45
N THR A 181 0.80 -14.25 -17.87
CA THR A 181 0.79 -15.59 -18.41
C THR A 181 1.77 -16.45 -17.61
N VAL A 182 1.70 -17.77 -17.74
CA VAL A 182 2.63 -18.69 -17.07
C VAL A 182 4.09 -18.42 -17.48
N ASP A 183 4.30 -17.95 -18.70
CA ASP A 183 5.64 -17.66 -19.21
C ASP A 183 6.22 -16.35 -18.69
N ASN A 184 5.37 -15.36 -18.37
CA ASN A 184 5.82 -14.02 -17.97
C ASN A 184 5.56 -13.67 -16.51
N ILE A 185 4.95 -14.57 -15.72
CA ILE A 185 4.75 -14.36 -14.30
C ILE A 185 6.08 -14.40 -13.54
N THR A 186 6.34 -13.41 -12.74
CA THR A 186 7.49 -13.31 -11.84
C THR A 186 7.04 -12.83 -10.47
N LEU A 187 7.85 -13.08 -9.45
CA LEU A 187 7.61 -12.53 -8.12
C LEU A 187 7.55 -11.00 -8.14
N ASP A 188 8.48 -10.37 -8.84
CA ASP A 188 8.53 -8.90 -8.97
C ASP A 188 7.23 -8.34 -9.56
N ARG A 189 6.68 -8.99 -10.58
CA ARG A 189 5.39 -8.60 -11.17
C ARG A 189 4.24 -8.65 -10.15
N ILE A 190 4.19 -9.70 -9.34
CA ILE A 190 3.18 -9.83 -8.27
C ILE A 190 3.37 -8.73 -7.21
N LEU A 191 4.61 -8.46 -6.81
CA LEU A 191 4.93 -7.44 -5.82
C LEU A 191 4.66 -6.02 -6.35
N ILE A 192 4.89 -5.76 -7.64
CA ILE A 192 4.50 -4.51 -8.30
C ILE A 192 2.98 -4.33 -8.24
N GLU A 193 2.21 -5.36 -8.55
CA GLU A 193 0.75 -5.30 -8.47
C GLU A 193 0.28 -5.06 -7.04
N ARG A 194 0.89 -5.73 -6.06
CA ARG A 194 0.64 -5.52 -4.64
C ARG A 194 0.93 -4.08 -4.23
N ARG A 195 2.02 -3.51 -4.71
CA ARG A 195 2.39 -2.11 -4.46
C ARG A 195 1.38 -1.12 -5.06
N LYS A 196 0.88 -1.38 -6.28
CA LYS A 196 -0.17 -0.56 -6.91
C LYS A 196 -1.48 -0.62 -6.14
N GLU A 197 -1.89 -1.82 -5.74
CA GLU A 197 -3.19 -2.04 -5.11
C GLU A 197 -3.26 -1.50 -3.69
N LEU A 198 -2.20 -1.70 -2.89
CA LEU A 198 -2.18 -1.40 -1.48
C LEU A 198 -1.51 -0.06 -1.14
N ILE A 199 -1.35 0.84 -2.13
CA ILE A 199 -0.83 2.18 -1.88
C ILE A 199 -1.65 2.90 -0.80
N GLY A 200 -0.98 3.50 0.18
CA GLY A 200 -1.62 4.22 1.28
C GLY A 200 -2.18 3.33 2.40
N GLU A 201 -2.08 1.99 2.29
CA GLU A 201 -2.62 1.04 3.28
C GLU A 201 -1.54 0.49 4.25
N GLY A 202 -0.35 1.08 4.29
CA GLY A 202 0.70 0.73 5.24
C GLY A 202 1.48 -0.56 4.95
N GLN A 203 1.20 -1.27 3.85
CA GLN A 203 1.79 -2.59 3.59
C GLN A 203 3.19 -2.54 2.98
N ARG A 204 3.52 -1.49 2.20
CA ARG A 204 4.73 -1.44 1.37
C ARG A 204 6.03 -1.66 2.14
N TYR A 205 6.15 -1.09 3.33
CA TYR A 205 7.36 -1.20 4.14
C TYR A 205 7.61 -2.66 4.57
N PHE A 206 6.60 -3.32 5.08
CA PHE A 206 6.68 -4.71 5.50
C PHE A 206 6.93 -5.66 4.32
N ASP A 207 6.29 -5.41 3.19
CA ASP A 207 6.53 -6.17 1.96
C ASP A 207 7.98 -6.05 1.49
N ALA A 208 8.55 -4.84 1.53
CA ALA A 208 9.95 -4.63 1.17
C ALA A 208 10.90 -5.36 2.11
N LEU A 209 10.69 -5.25 3.43
CA LEU A 209 11.56 -5.89 4.41
C LEU A 209 11.51 -7.43 4.33
N ARG A 210 10.30 -8.02 4.25
CA ARG A 210 10.17 -9.49 4.16
C ARG A 210 10.77 -10.08 2.89
N ASN A 211 10.78 -9.31 1.79
CA ASN A 211 11.36 -9.71 0.51
C ASN A 211 12.84 -9.28 0.36
N ASN A 212 13.42 -8.67 1.38
CA ASN A 212 14.75 -8.07 1.34
C ASN A 212 14.98 -7.13 0.16
N GLU A 213 13.91 -6.38 -0.21
CA GLU A 213 14.03 -5.36 -1.25
C GLU A 213 14.80 -4.16 -0.73
N THR A 214 15.57 -3.53 -1.62
CA THR A 214 16.17 -2.23 -1.33
C THR A 214 15.12 -1.14 -1.45
N ILE A 215 14.86 -0.45 -0.34
CA ILE A 215 14.03 0.74 -0.30
C ILE A 215 14.90 1.92 -0.72
N THR A 216 14.51 2.60 -1.81
CA THR A 216 15.21 3.79 -2.29
C THR A 216 14.32 5.01 -2.11
N ARG A 217 14.88 6.05 -1.47
CA ARG A 217 14.27 7.37 -1.34
C ARG A 217 14.97 8.32 -2.30
N TYR A 218 14.19 8.90 -3.19
CA TYR A 218 14.72 9.74 -4.27
C TYR A 218 14.91 11.17 -3.78
N THR A 219 16.10 11.74 -3.99
CA THR A 219 16.49 13.08 -3.54
C THR A 219 16.78 14.03 -4.70
N SER A 220 16.80 13.54 -5.96
CA SER A 220 17.07 14.35 -7.13
C SER A 220 15.82 15.05 -7.66
N GLU A 221 15.98 16.25 -8.20
CA GLU A 221 14.90 16.96 -8.90
C GLU A 221 14.39 16.17 -10.12
N ALA A 222 15.27 15.46 -10.81
CA ALA A 222 14.91 14.66 -11.99
C ALA A 222 13.90 13.55 -11.63
N ASP A 223 14.03 12.97 -10.43
CA ASP A 223 13.14 11.93 -9.93
C ASP A 223 11.97 12.51 -9.12
N LYS A 224 11.89 13.84 -9.02
CA LYS A 224 10.96 14.52 -8.12
C LYS A 224 11.01 13.91 -6.72
N GLY A 225 12.24 13.73 -6.23
CA GLY A 225 12.50 13.30 -4.86
C GLY A 225 12.34 14.47 -3.91
N TRP A 226 11.50 14.30 -2.90
CA TRP A 226 11.20 15.35 -1.92
C TRP A 226 11.94 15.16 -0.60
N HIS A 227 12.74 14.12 -0.50
CA HIS A 227 13.59 13.84 0.67
C HIS A 227 14.90 14.62 0.57
N LYS A 228 14.91 15.88 0.95
CA LYS A 228 16.05 16.78 0.74
C LYS A 228 17.23 16.58 1.70
N THR A 229 16.99 16.04 2.88
CA THR A 229 17.96 15.95 3.97
C THR A 229 18.03 14.55 4.56
N LEU A 230 18.61 13.62 3.83
CA LEU A 230 18.81 12.25 4.30
C LEU A 230 20.29 11.90 4.28
N SER A 231 20.77 11.17 5.30
CA SER A 231 22.06 10.52 5.24
C SER A 231 22.11 9.51 4.08
N LYS A 232 23.29 9.16 3.60
CA LYS A 232 23.41 8.19 2.50
C LYS A 232 22.76 6.85 2.84
N GLU A 233 22.90 6.39 4.07
CA GLU A 233 22.34 5.13 4.56
C GLU A 233 20.80 5.18 4.59
N ALA A 234 20.24 6.35 4.87
CA ALA A 234 18.79 6.53 4.87
C ALA A 234 18.20 6.72 3.46
N GLN A 235 19.02 7.04 2.45
CA GLN A 235 18.56 7.19 1.07
C GLN A 235 18.31 5.83 0.41
N SER A 236 19.12 4.81 0.75
CA SER A 236 18.95 3.47 0.19
C SER A 236 19.31 2.43 1.24
N PHE A 237 18.36 1.58 1.61
CA PHE A 237 18.54 0.57 2.65
C PHE A 237 17.64 -0.64 2.42
N ASN A 238 18.00 -1.76 3.02
CA ASN A 238 17.17 -2.96 3.11
C ASN A 238 16.97 -3.36 4.58
N ARG A 239 16.47 -4.57 4.83
CA ARG A 239 16.21 -5.07 6.19
C ARG A 239 17.47 -5.20 7.06
N ASP A 240 18.66 -5.24 6.46
CA ASP A 240 19.92 -5.39 7.20
C ASP A 240 20.40 -4.05 7.82
N TYR A 241 19.80 -2.94 7.41
CA TYR A 241 20.04 -1.64 8.03
C TYR A 241 19.40 -1.60 9.42
N PHE A 242 20.19 -1.37 10.46
CA PHE A 242 19.71 -1.46 11.84
C PHE A 242 18.47 -0.59 12.13
N LYS A 243 18.34 0.58 11.50
CA LYS A 243 17.16 1.46 11.62
C LYS A 243 15.95 1.01 10.79
N ALA A 244 16.04 -0.12 10.07
CA ALA A 244 14.87 -0.73 9.45
C ALA A 244 13.89 -1.29 10.50
N ILE A 245 14.36 -1.56 11.72
CA ILE A 245 13.53 -1.87 12.88
C ILE A 245 13.64 -0.69 13.84
N ALA A 246 12.53 -0.20 14.35
CA ALA A 246 12.54 0.91 15.30
C ALA A 246 13.24 0.54 16.62
N ALA A 247 13.87 1.53 17.26
CA ALA A 247 14.37 1.35 18.62
C ALA A 247 13.22 1.05 19.57
N ILE A 248 13.49 0.21 20.59
CA ILE A 248 12.57 0.05 21.73
C ILE A 248 12.62 1.35 22.54
N PRO A 249 11.47 1.96 22.88
CA PRO A 249 11.44 3.18 23.65
C PRO A 249 12.20 3.05 24.96
N GLN A 250 12.97 4.05 25.33
CA GLN A 250 13.78 4.02 26.57
C GLN A 250 12.92 3.80 27.82
N ALA A 251 11.68 4.30 27.81
CA ALA A 251 10.73 4.09 28.92
C ALA A 251 10.43 2.60 29.14
N GLU A 252 10.28 1.82 28.06
CA GLU A 252 10.05 0.37 28.14
C GLU A 252 11.26 -0.38 28.70
N ILE A 253 12.46 0.01 28.26
CA ILE A 253 13.72 -0.57 28.77
C ILE A 253 13.88 -0.26 30.25
N ASN A 254 13.58 0.96 30.68
CA ASN A 254 13.66 1.36 32.07
C ASN A 254 12.64 0.64 32.96
N ALA A 255 11.46 0.32 32.41
CA ALA A 255 10.39 -0.36 33.14
C ALA A 255 10.61 -1.88 33.25
N ASN A 256 11.35 -2.49 32.30
CA ASN A 256 11.56 -3.93 32.28
C ASN A 256 13.02 -4.30 32.02
N PRO A 257 13.80 -4.66 33.04
CA PRO A 257 15.22 -4.97 32.95
C PRO A 257 15.53 -6.21 32.08
N ASN A 258 14.51 -7.01 31.73
CA ASN A 258 14.68 -8.17 30.84
C ASN A 258 14.61 -7.80 29.36
N ILE A 259 14.19 -6.58 29.00
CA ILE A 259 14.17 -6.10 27.63
C ILE A 259 15.57 -5.64 27.24
N LYS A 260 16.05 -6.17 26.14
CA LYS A 260 17.30 -5.71 25.49
C LYS A 260 16.94 -4.89 24.26
N GLN A 261 17.66 -3.80 24.08
CA GLN A 261 17.53 -2.96 22.89
C GLN A 261 17.84 -3.75 21.61
N ASN A 262 17.22 -3.36 20.51
CA ASN A 262 17.54 -3.89 19.18
C ASN A 262 18.99 -3.57 18.82
N THR A 263 19.65 -4.49 18.14
CA THR A 263 21.05 -4.35 17.72
C THR A 263 21.26 -3.04 16.93
N GLY A 264 22.34 -2.32 17.25
CA GLY A 264 22.70 -1.05 16.62
C GLY A 264 22.13 0.20 17.29
N TYR A 265 21.27 0.04 18.31
CA TYR A 265 20.78 1.14 19.13
C TYR A 265 21.39 1.05 20.53
N GLY A 266 22.27 1.99 20.83
CA GLY A 266 22.79 2.12 22.20
C GLY A 266 23.68 0.94 22.64
N GLU A 267 24.89 0.89 22.17
CA GLU A 267 26.01 0.33 22.89
C GLU A 267 26.69 1.43 23.69
#